data_ca351141f52e5720d04eae50e0e0b39a
#
_entry.id   ca351141f52e5720d04eae50e0e0b39a
#
_cell.length_a   1.000
_cell.length_b   1.000
_cell.length_c   1.000
_cell.angle_alpha   90.00
_cell.angle_beta   90.00
_cell.angle_gamma   90.00
#
_symmetry.space_group_name_H-M   'P 1'
#
loop_
_entity.id
_entity.type
_entity.pdbx_description
1 polymer ?
#
loop_
_entity_poly.entity_id
_entity_poly.type
_entity_poly.pdbx_seq_one_letter_code
_entity_poly.pdbx_strand_id
1 'polypeptide(L)'
;MVELEQYKFTVNQYKEPMKELGVSLALSHKHEQIKELESEMREEGFWNDPDKAQEVTRKVKNLKDTVSAYHALELTLDDVSTMIELGNEEN
;
A
#
# COMPACT_ATOMS: atom_id res chain seq x y z
N MET A 1 -17.72 -24.11 -13.31
CA MET A 1 -16.49 -23.27 -13.29
C MET A 1 -15.75 -23.41 -11.98
N VAL A 2 -15.35 -24.63 -11.69
CA VAL A 2 -14.64 -24.98 -10.46
C VAL A 2 -13.31 -24.22 -10.34
N GLU A 3 -12.58 -24.07 -11.46
CA GLU A 3 -11.29 -23.41 -11.45
C GLU A 3 -11.36 -21.93 -11.09
N LEU A 4 -12.35 -21.20 -11.62
CA LEU A 4 -12.55 -19.80 -11.33
C LEU A 4 -12.94 -19.58 -9.87
N GLU A 5 -13.73 -20.47 -9.32
CA GLU A 5 -14.10 -20.39 -7.89
C GLU A 5 -12.93 -20.67 -6.98
N GLN A 6 -12.05 -21.60 -7.38
CA GLN A 6 -10.81 -21.86 -6.64
C GLN A 6 -9.89 -20.65 -6.66
N TYR A 7 -9.73 -19.99 -7.81
CA TYR A 7 -8.93 -18.77 -7.90
C TYR A 7 -9.53 -17.65 -7.06
N LYS A 8 -10.84 -17.49 -7.11
CA LYS A 8 -11.55 -16.50 -6.29
C LYS A 8 -11.31 -16.76 -4.80
N PHE A 9 -11.41 -17.99 -4.37
CA PHE A 9 -11.16 -18.39 -2.98
C PHE A 9 -9.71 -18.08 -2.59
N THR A 10 -8.75 -18.42 -3.44
CA THR A 10 -7.33 -18.16 -3.19
C THR A 10 -7.05 -16.67 -3.08
N VAL A 11 -7.59 -15.86 -3.99
CA VAL A 11 -7.44 -14.41 -3.95
C VAL A 11 -8.03 -13.83 -2.67
N ASN A 12 -9.21 -14.29 -2.28
CA ASN A 12 -9.88 -13.81 -1.07
C ASN A 12 -9.11 -14.20 0.20
N GLN A 13 -8.43 -15.34 0.19
CA GLN A 13 -7.57 -15.74 1.31
C GLN A 13 -6.44 -14.74 1.57
N TYR A 14 -5.91 -14.10 0.52
CA TYR A 14 -4.89 -13.08 0.67
C TYR A 14 -5.48 -11.72 1.01
N LYS A 15 -6.66 -11.39 0.49
CA LYS A 15 -7.34 -10.13 0.78
C LYS A 15 -7.74 -10.02 2.25
N GLU A 16 -8.35 -11.06 2.79
CA GLU A 16 -8.82 -11.04 4.17
C GLU A 16 -7.69 -10.89 5.19
N PRO A 17 -6.59 -11.67 5.11
CA PRO A 17 -5.46 -11.46 6.01
C PRO A 17 -4.86 -10.07 5.93
N MET A 18 -4.82 -9.46 4.75
CA MET A 18 -4.33 -8.09 4.61
C MET A 18 -5.17 -7.11 5.42
N LYS A 19 -6.48 -7.29 5.47
CA LYS A 19 -7.39 -6.46 6.27
C LYS A 19 -7.29 -6.78 7.75
N GLU A 20 -7.29 -8.06 8.09
CA GLU A 20 -7.31 -8.53 9.48
C GLU A 20 -6.04 -8.20 10.24
N LEU A 21 -4.89 -8.21 9.56
CA LEU A 21 -3.61 -7.87 10.17
C LEU A 21 -3.44 -6.36 10.39
N GLY A 22 -4.49 -5.58 10.18
CA GLY A 22 -4.44 -4.15 10.42
C GLY A 22 -3.58 -3.39 9.42
N VAL A 23 -3.46 -3.92 8.20
CA VAL A 23 -2.69 -3.27 7.13
C VAL A 23 -3.21 -1.86 6.89
N SER A 24 -4.53 -1.66 6.93
CA SER A 24 -5.13 -0.34 6.78
C SER A 24 -4.65 0.63 7.86
N LEU A 25 -4.57 0.16 9.12
CA LEU A 25 -4.05 0.96 10.23
C LEU A 25 -2.57 1.26 10.06
N ALA A 26 -1.79 0.26 9.65
CA ALA A 26 -0.36 0.42 9.40
C ALA A 26 -0.11 1.41 8.26
N LEU A 27 -0.90 1.36 7.18
CA LEU A 27 -0.82 2.30 6.08
C LEU A 27 -1.19 3.72 6.52
N SER A 28 -2.25 3.87 7.31
CA SER A 28 -2.64 5.17 7.89
C SER A 28 -1.53 5.74 8.74
N HIS A 29 -0.88 4.92 9.54
CA HIS A 29 0.26 5.35 10.36
C HIS A 29 1.43 5.81 9.50
N LYS A 30 1.72 5.09 8.42
CA LYS A 30 2.77 5.48 7.47
C LYS A 30 2.44 6.80 6.77
N HIS A 31 1.18 7.01 6.40
CA HIS A 31 0.72 8.29 5.84
C HIS A 31 0.94 9.44 6.81
N GLU A 32 0.63 9.24 8.09
CA GLU A 32 0.86 10.25 9.12
C GLU A 32 2.35 10.53 9.30
N GLN A 33 3.20 9.50 9.28
CA GLN A 33 4.65 9.66 9.36
C GLN A 33 5.18 10.47 8.17
N ILE A 34 4.72 10.17 6.96
CA ILE A 34 5.09 10.91 5.76
C ILE A 34 4.71 12.38 5.91
N LYS A 35 3.51 12.64 6.38
CA LYS A 35 2.99 14.00 6.59
C LYS A 35 3.84 14.78 7.58
N GLU A 36 4.20 14.16 8.70
CA GLU A 36 5.04 14.77 9.73
C GLU A 36 6.44 15.07 9.19
N LEU A 37 7.06 14.12 8.50
CA LEU A 37 8.39 14.30 7.93
C LEU A 37 8.39 15.35 6.82
N GLU A 38 7.38 15.37 5.97
CA GLU A 38 7.26 16.38 4.92
C GLU A 38 7.02 17.77 5.52
N SER A 39 6.30 17.86 6.63
CA SER A 39 6.15 19.10 7.37
C SER A 39 7.49 19.59 7.91
N GLU A 40 8.30 18.69 8.45
CA GLU A 40 9.65 18.99 8.92
C GLU A 40 10.54 19.51 7.79
N MET A 41 10.40 18.91 6.60
CA MET A 41 11.15 19.32 5.41
C MET A 41 10.80 20.75 4.96
N ARG A 42 9.63 21.26 5.34
CA ARG A 42 9.21 22.64 5.03
C ARG A 42 9.66 23.66 6.06
N GLU A 43 10.21 23.22 7.17
CA GLU A 43 10.66 24.13 8.21
C GLU A 43 11.90 24.91 7.75
N GLU A 44 11.98 26.17 8.21
CA GLU A 44 13.14 27.01 7.94
C GLU A 44 14.38 26.39 8.56
N GLY A 45 15.46 26.36 7.81
CA GLY A 45 16.72 25.80 8.29
C GLY A 45 16.87 24.29 8.15
N PHE A 46 15.81 23.57 7.74
CA PHE A 46 15.90 22.12 7.57
C PHE A 46 17.04 21.71 6.65
N TRP A 47 17.20 22.42 5.52
CA TRP A 47 18.20 22.10 4.50
C TRP A 47 19.61 22.57 4.85
N ASN A 48 19.76 23.27 5.99
CA ASN A 48 21.07 23.72 6.46
C ASN A 48 21.91 22.59 7.06
N ASP A 49 21.28 21.47 7.43
CA ASP A 49 21.94 20.25 7.88
C ASP A 49 21.83 19.18 6.81
N PRO A 50 22.83 19.03 5.93
CA PRO A 50 22.74 18.11 4.80
C PRO A 50 22.56 16.64 5.21
N ASP A 51 23.19 16.21 6.28
CA ASP A 51 23.12 14.82 6.73
C ASP A 51 21.71 14.47 7.22
N LYS A 52 21.13 15.35 8.02
CA LYS A 52 19.74 15.20 8.50
C LYS A 52 18.76 15.27 7.35
N ALA A 53 18.95 16.23 6.46
CA ALA A 53 18.10 16.40 5.28
C ALA A 53 18.10 15.14 4.41
N GLN A 54 19.26 14.55 4.19
CA GLN A 54 19.38 13.31 3.42
C GLN A 54 18.68 12.14 4.10
N GLU A 55 18.84 12.00 5.41
CA GLU A 55 18.21 10.94 6.19
C GLU A 55 16.70 11.03 6.14
N VAL A 56 16.14 12.21 6.37
CA VAL A 56 14.69 12.43 6.36
C VAL A 56 14.12 12.21 4.96
N THR A 57 14.79 12.73 3.93
CA THR A 57 14.38 12.54 2.53
C THR A 57 14.33 11.07 2.17
N ARG A 58 15.32 10.29 2.60
CA ARG A 58 15.36 8.84 2.36
C ARG A 58 14.23 8.12 3.08
N LYS A 59 13.95 8.50 4.33
CA LYS A 59 12.83 7.93 5.08
C LYS A 59 11.50 8.17 4.39
N VAL A 60 11.26 9.40 3.93
CA VAL A 60 10.03 9.74 3.20
C VAL A 60 9.92 8.91 1.93
N LYS A 61 10.99 8.80 1.16
CA LYS A 61 10.99 7.99 -0.06
C LYS A 61 10.65 6.53 0.23
N ASN A 62 11.29 5.95 1.24
CA ASN A 62 11.06 4.55 1.61
C ASN A 62 9.62 4.33 2.08
N LEU A 63 9.07 5.24 2.88
CA LEU A 63 7.69 5.16 3.33
C LEU A 63 6.71 5.26 2.15
N LYS A 64 6.95 6.19 1.24
CA LYS A 64 6.11 6.35 0.04
C LYS A 64 6.19 5.12 -0.86
N ASP A 65 7.37 4.55 -1.05
CA ASP A 65 7.57 3.35 -1.86
C ASP A 65 6.80 2.17 -1.26
N THR A 66 6.85 2.01 0.05
CA THR A 66 6.11 0.95 0.76
C THR A 66 4.59 1.12 0.61
N VAL A 67 4.10 2.34 0.82
CA VAL A 67 2.66 2.63 0.66
C VAL A 67 2.21 2.36 -0.78
N SER A 68 3.00 2.80 -1.76
CA SER A 68 2.69 2.57 -3.18
C SER A 68 2.67 1.09 -3.52
N ALA A 69 3.58 0.30 -2.96
CA ALA A 69 3.63 -1.15 -3.18
C ALA A 69 2.37 -1.84 -2.64
N TYR A 70 1.91 -1.45 -1.45
CA TYR A 70 0.67 -1.98 -0.88
C TYR A 70 -0.56 -1.61 -1.71
N HIS A 71 -0.64 -0.36 -2.17
CA HIS A 71 -1.76 0.07 -3.02
C HIS A 71 -1.76 -0.68 -4.36
N ALA A 72 -0.59 -0.87 -4.97
CA ALA A 72 -0.47 -1.63 -6.21
C ALA A 72 -0.93 -3.07 -6.02
N LEU A 73 -0.56 -3.69 -4.90
CA LEU A 73 -0.99 -5.05 -4.58
C LEU A 73 -2.51 -5.13 -4.39
N GLU A 74 -3.11 -4.20 -3.66
CA GLU A 74 -4.56 -4.13 -3.47
C GLU A 74 -5.29 -4.02 -4.80
N LEU A 75 -4.83 -3.14 -5.68
CA LEU A 75 -5.42 -2.95 -7.00
C LEU A 75 -5.31 -4.23 -7.84
N THR A 76 -4.16 -4.90 -7.80
CA THR A 76 -3.96 -6.16 -8.52
C THR A 76 -4.93 -7.24 -8.03
N LEU A 77 -5.10 -7.37 -6.72
CA LEU A 77 -6.04 -8.34 -6.14
C LEU A 77 -7.49 -8.02 -6.51
N ASP A 78 -7.86 -6.75 -6.51
CA ASP A 78 -9.19 -6.32 -6.92
C ASP A 78 -9.43 -6.59 -8.41
N ASP A 79 -8.47 -6.30 -9.27
CA ASP A 79 -8.56 -6.56 -10.71
C ASP A 79 -8.73 -8.05 -10.99
N VAL A 80 -7.94 -8.90 -10.33
CA VAL A 80 -8.05 -10.36 -10.49
C VAL A 80 -9.42 -10.83 -10.01
N SER A 81 -9.91 -10.36 -8.88
CA SER A 81 -11.25 -10.71 -8.37
C SER A 81 -12.34 -10.32 -9.37
N THR A 82 -12.25 -9.13 -9.94
CA THR A 82 -13.21 -8.63 -10.93
C THR A 82 -13.18 -9.49 -12.18
N MET A 83 -12.01 -9.85 -12.68
CA MET A 83 -11.87 -10.72 -13.86
C MET A 83 -12.47 -12.10 -13.62
N ILE A 84 -12.28 -12.66 -12.43
CA ILE A 84 -12.85 -13.95 -12.06
C ILE A 84 -14.38 -13.86 -12.03
N GLU A 85 -14.94 -12.81 -11.45
CA GLU A 85 -16.39 -12.60 -11.39
C GLU A 85 -17.00 -12.46 -12.79
N LEU A 86 -16.34 -11.69 -13.66
CA LEU A 86 -16.78 -11.54 -15.04
C LEU A 86 -16.71 -12.86 -15.81
N GLY A 87 -15.67 -13.65 -15.60
CA GLY A 87 -15.55 -14.96 -16.19
C GLY A 87 -16.64 -15.92 -15.74
N ASN A 88 -17.05 -15.87 -14.47
CA ASN A 88 -18.15 -16.65 -13.95
C ASN A 88 -19.49 -16.24 -14.56
N GLU A 89 -19.72 -14.96 -14.77
CA GLU A 89 -20.96 -14.45 -15.37
C GLU A 89 -21.13 -14.88 -16.83
N GLU A 90 -20.04 -15.00 -17.56
CA GLU A 90 -20.04 -15.42 -18.96
C GLU A 90 -20.33 -16.92 -19.15
N ASN A 91 -20.28 -17.68 -18.12
CA ASN A 91 -20.50 -19.13 -18.14
C ASN A 91 -21.71 -19.54 -17.37
#